data_25e7b535c5092ea4f6431164d77ebecd
#
_entry.id   25e7b535c5092ea4f6431164d77ebecd
#
_cell.length_a   1.000
_cell.length_b   1.000
_cell.length_c   1.000
_cell.angle_alpha   90.00
_cell.angle_beta   90.00
_cell.angle_gamma   90.00
#
_symmetry.space_group_name_H-M   'P 1'
#
loop_
_entity.id
_entity.type
_entity.pdbx_description
1 polymer ?
#
loop_
_entity_poly.entity_id
_entity_poly.type
_entity_poly.pdbx_seq_one_letter_code
_entity_poly.pdbx_strand_id
1 'polypeptide(L)'
;MTLTIPELSLVVLIGPSGSGKSTFARTHFKPTETLSSDFCRGLVSDDENDQAATGDAFAVLHYIAAKRLSRGLLTVVDATNVQPEARKPLVDLARQFHVLPVAIVLELPERLCQDRNRDRQERQFGPHVVRQQLSQLRKSIRGLGREGFRHIHVLSSPEEIAAATIERQPLWNNRRFDHGPFDFIGDVHGCADELEELLADLGYGRTEDGVWRHPDGRKAVFVGDLVDRGPRIVDTLKIVMAMVRAESALCGPGNHDVKLMRKLRGKQVQISHGLQNTLDELEREPPEFHRSVADFVDDLVSHYVLDDGKVVVAHAGMREEMQGRGSGAVRDFALFGETTGETDEFGLPVRYNWAAEYRGKASTAIPQSQSRTGSTGRSISTRGACSAVG
;
A
#
# COMPACT_ATOMS: atom_id res chain seq x y z
N MET A 1 -25.72 2.95 -0.60
CA MET A 1 -24.62 1.93 -0.61
C MET A 1 -23.30 2.66 -0.62
N THR A 2 -22.43 2.41 0.36
CA THR A 2 -21.10 3.08 0.42
C THR A 2 -20.07 2.22 -0.34
N LEU A 3 -19.37 2.85 -1.28
CA LEU A 3 -18.26 2.26 -2.03
C LEU A 3 -16.96 2.80 -1.43
N THR A 4 -16.25 1.96 -0.69
CA THR A 4 -14.98 2.33 -0.07
C THR A 4 -13.85 2.15 -1.07
N ILE A 5 -13.07 3.21 -1.28
CA ILE A 5 -11.90 3.21 -2.17
C ILE A 5 -10.69 3.82 -1.45
N PRO A 6 -9.46 3.40 -1.79
CA PRO A 6 -8.28 4.10 -1.27
C PRO A 6 -8.23 5.57 -1.76
N GLU A 7 -7.81 6.48 -0.87
CA GLU A 7 -7.66 7.90 -1.23
C GLU A 7 -6.66 8.11 -2.37
N LEU A 8 -5.66 7.24 -2.49
CA LEU A 8 -4.75 7.15 -3.63
C LEU A 8 -5.07 5.88 -4.42
N SER A 9 -5.80 6.03 -5.49
CA SER A 9 -6.21 4.92 -6.35
C SER A 9 -6.35 5.34 -7.82
N LEU A 10 -6.26 4.35 -8.71
CA LEU A 10 -6.71 4.47 -10.10
C LEU A 10 -8.08 3.80 -10.22
N VAL A 11 -9.12 4.62 -10.26
CA VAL A 11 -10.49 4.15 -10.42
C VAL A 11 -10.80 3.96 -11.90
N VAL A 12 -11.20 2.75 -12.29
CA VAL A 12 -11.60 2.41 -13.64
C VAL A 12 -13.10 2.20 -13.66
N LEU A 13 -13.83 3.10 -14.31
CA LEU A 13 -15.23 2.92 -14.57
C LEU A 13 -15.41 1.91 -15.70
N ILE A 14 -16.27 0.93 -15.48
CA ILE A 14 -16.50 -0.18 -16.43
C ILE A 14 -17.99 -0.29 -16.72
N GLY A 15 -18.38 -0.36 -17.97
CA GLY A 15 -19.78 -0.54 -18.34
C GLY A 15 -20.06 -0.16 -19.79
N PRO A 16 -21.17 -0.61 -20.37
CA PRO A 16 -21.52 -0.29 -21.75
C PRO A 16 -21.86 1.19 -21.96
N SER A 17 -21.95 1.60 -23.19
CA SER A 17 -22.53 2.89 -23.56
C SER A 17 -23.97 2.98 -23.03
N GLY A 18 -24.34 4.14 -22.49
CA GLY A 18 -25.65 4.34 -21.82
C GLY A 18 -25.77 3.84 -20.39
N SER A 19 -24.73 3.20 -19.81
CA SER A 19 -24.79 2.74 -18.41
C SER A 19 -24.70 3.87 -17.36
N GLY A 20 -24.33 5.09 -17.74
CA GLY A 20 -24.29 6.25 -16.85
C GLY A 20 -22.92 6.55 -16.24
N LYS A 21 -21.83 5.96 -16.73
CA LYS A 21 -20.46 6.17 -16.20
C LYS A 21 -20.08 7.64 -16.08
N SER A 22 -20.26 8.43 -17.12
CA SER A 22 -19.88 9.86 -17.12
C SER A 22 -20.73 10.68 -16.14
N THR A 23 -21.98 10.31 -15.95
CA THR A 23 -22.85 10.92 -14.91
C THR A 23 -22.35 10.53 -13.53
N PHE A 24 -22.07 9.25 -13.30
CA PHE A 24 -21.50 8.76 -12.04
C PHE A 24 -20.18 9.46 -11.71
N ALA A 25 -19.29 9.58 -12.71
CA ALA A 25 -18.01 10.29 -12.52
C ALA A 25 -18.22 11.74 -12.09
N ARG A 26 -19.10 12.48 -12.78
CA ARG A 26 -19.40 13.88 -12.44
C ARG A 26 -20.05 14.06 -11.08
N THR A 27 -20.83 13.07 -10.63
CA THR A 27 -21.53 13.15 -9.33
C THR A 27 -20.55 12.90 -8.16
N HIS A 28 -19.58 12.01 -8.31
CA HIS A 28 -18.78 11.51 -7.19
C HIS A 28 -17.33 11.95 -7.19
N PHE A 29 -16.81 12.47 -8.31
CA PHE A 29 -15.41 12.84 -8.45
C PHE A 29 -15.27 14.27 -8.98
N LYS A 30 -14.13 14.90 -8.68
CA LYS A 30 -13.83 16.22 -9.20
C LYS A 30 -13.61 16.15 -10.73
N PRO A 31 -13.94 17.21 -11.48
CA PRO A 31 -13.63 17.27 -12.92
C PRO A 31 -12.14 17.01 -13.21
N THR A 32 -11.24 17.49 -12.36
CA THR A 32 -9.80 17.30 -12.50
C THR A 32 -9.33 15.88 -12.18
N GLU A 33 -10.14 15.07 -11.49
CA GLU A 33 -9.83 13.66 -11.19
C GLU A 33 -10.25 12.72 -12.33
N THR A 34 -11.22 13.16 -13.16
CA THR A 34 -11.85 12.33 -14.20
C THR A 34 -11.20 12.55 -15.56
N LEU A 35 -10.72 11.48 -16.15
CA LEU A 35 -10.17 11.44 -17.51
C LEU A 35 -11.15 10.67 -18.40
N SER A 36 -11.84 11.39 -19.28
CA SER A 36 -12.77 10.80 -20.24
C SER A 36 -12.06 10.49 -21.54
N SER A 37 -12.24 9.27 -22.07
CA SER A 37 -11.72 8.90 -23.38
C SER A 37 -12.35 9.68 -24.52
N ASP A 38 -13.62 10.09 -24.36
CA ASP A 38 -14.32 10.87 -25.37
C ASP A 38 -13.77 12.31 -25.37
N PHE A 39 -13.62 12.93 -24.20
CA PHE A 39 -12.99 14.26 -24.07
C PHE A 39 -11.56 14.27 -24.64
N CYS A 40 -10.73 13.25 -24.30
CA CYS A 40 -9.38 13.15 -24.87
C CYS A 40 -9.42 13.02 -26.40
N ARG A 41 -10.43 12.33 -26.95
CA ARG A 41 -10.61 12.23 -28.41
C ARG A 41 -10.91 13.59 -29.01
N GLY A 42 -11.83 14.36 -28.43
CA GLY A 42 -12.08 15.73 -28.85
C GLY A 42 -10.84 16.62 -28.81
N LEU A 43 -9.98 16.45 -27.80
CA LEU A 43 -8.72 17.22 -27.71
C LEU A 43 -7.71 16.92 -28.83
N VAL A 44 -7.74 15.73 -29.43
CA VAL A 44 -6.78 15.33 -30.47
C VAL A 44 -7.34 15.43 -31.90
N SER A 45 -8.67 15.52 -32.07
CA SER A 45 -9.30 15.51 -33.40
C SER A 45 -10.40 16.56 -33.58
N ASP A 46 -10.64 17.42 -32.58
CA ASP A 46 -11.76 18.38 -32.54
C ASP A 46 -13.16 17.71 -32.65
N ASP A 47 -13.23 16.36 -32.54
CA ASP A 47 -14.47 15.58 -32.55
C ASP A 47 -14.42 14.41 -31.58
N GLU A 48 -15.26 14.45 -30.54
CA GLU A 48 -15.38 13.35 -29.57
C GLU A 48 -15.86 12.01 -30.19
N ASN A 49 -16.40 12.05 -31.41
CA ASN A 49 -16.92 10.88 -32.15
C ASN A 49 -15.95 10.28 -33.14
N ASP A 50 -14.83 10.93 -33.41
CA ASP A 50 -13.83 10.42 -34.35
C ASP A 50 -13.16 9.15 -33.81
N GLN A 51 -13.66 8.00 -34.31
CA GLN A 51 -13.13 6.69 -33.90
C GLN A 51 -11.70 6.43 -34.41
N ALA A 52 -11.26 7.13 -35.47
CA ALA A 52 -9.89 6.99 -35.97
C ALA A 52 -8.85 7.53 -34.99
N ALA A 53 -9.21 8.57 -34.20
CA ALA A 53 -8.37 9.18 -33.17
C ALA A 53 -8.35 8.42 -31.84
N THR A 54 -8.98 7.24 -31.74
CA THR A 54 -9.10 6.48 -30.47
C THR A 54 -7.73 6.13 -29.87
N GLY A 55 -6.76 5.74 -30.70
CA GLY A 55 -5.39 5.41 -30.26
C GLY A 55 -4.71 6.60 -29.58
N ASP A 56 -4.77 7.77 -30.23
CA ASP A 56 -4.17 9.01 -29.72
C ASP A 56 -4.89 9.51 -28.45
N ALA A 57 -6.22 9.40 -28.41
CA ALA A 57 -7.03 9.72 -27.24
C ALA A 57 -6.59 8.92 -26.00
N PHE A 58 -6.38 7.61 -26.13
CA PHE A 58 -5.89 6.77 -25.05
C PHE A 58 -4.42 7.05 -24.70
N ALA A 59 -3.57 7.39 -25.67
CA ALA A 59 -2.19 7.82 -25.39
C ALA A 59 -2.17 9.08 -24.50
N VAL A 60 -2.96 10.09 -24.84
CA VAL A 60 -3.11 11.32 -24.01
C VAL A 60 -3.69 10.99 -22.63
N LEU A 61 -4.74 10.17 -22.56
CA LEU A 61 -5.36 9.74 -21.31
C LEU A 61 -4.35 9.06 -20.40
N HIS A 62 -3.60 8.08 -20.91
CA HIS A 62 -2.58 7.36 -20.15
C HIS A 62 -1.45 8.29 -19.70
N TYR A 63 -1.03 9.23 -20.56
CA TYR A 63 -0.01 10.21 -20.20
C TYR A 63 -0.44 11.09 -19.01
N ILE A 64 -1.66 11.65 -19.07
CA ILE A 64 -2.21 12.46 -17.98
C ILE A 64 -2.40 11.62 -16.70
N ALA A 65 -2.92 10.40 -16.84
CA ALA A 65 -3.06 9.47 -15.71
C ALA A 65 -1.72 9.21 -15.03
N ALA A 66 -0.65 8.93 -15.80
CA ALA A 66 0.70 8.74 -15.29
C ALA A 66 1.21 9.95 -14.50
N LYS A 67 1.02 11.17 -15.03
CA LYS A 67 1.42 12.41 -14.36
C LYS A 67 0.64 12.67 -13.07
N ARG A 68 -0.63 12.30 -13.02
CA ARG A 68 -1.45 12.42 -11.80
C ARG A 68 -1.02 11.40 -10.75
N LEU A 69 -0.88 10.12 -11.15
CA LEU A 69 -0.47 9.05 -10.24
C LEU A 69 0.94 9.27 -9.68
N SER A 70 1.88 9.78 -10.48
CA SER A 70 3.23 10.13 -9.99
C SER A 70 3.18 11.20 -8.88
N ARG A 71 2.21 12.10 -8.93
CA ARG A 71 1.99 13.15 -7.91
C ARG A 71 1.15 12.68 -6.71
N GLY A 72 0.78 11.39 -6.63
CA GLY A 72 -0.07 10.87 -5.56
C GLY A 72 -1.52 11.35 -5.63
N LEU A 73 -2.05 11.59 -6.83
CA LEU A 73 -3.41 12.09 -7.02
C LEU A 73 -4.35 10.98 -7.49
N LEU A 74 -5.49 10.83 -6.80
CA LEU A 74 -6.58 9.97 -7.24
C LEU A 74 -6.94 10.29 -8.69
N THR A 75 -7.09 9.24 -9.51
CA THR A 75 -7.39 9.37 -10.93
C THR A 75 -8.53 8.43 -11.32
N VAL A 76 -9.50 8.94 -12.06
CA VAL A 76 -10.66 8.19 -12.53
C VAL A 76 -10.61 8.11 -14.06
N VAL A 77 -10.74 6.93 -14.62
CA VAL A 77 -10.83 6.70 -16.06
C VAL A 77 -12.27 6.41 -16.45
N ASP A 78 -12.85 7.34 -17.19
CA ASP A 78 -14.18 7.22 -17.78
C ASP A 78 -14.08 6.79 -19.24
N ALA A 79 -14.15 5.48 -19.44
CA ALA A 79 -14.23 4.85 -20.74
C ALA A 79 -15.08 3.57 -20.63
N THR A 80 -15.36 2.90 -21.75
CA THR A 80 -16.19 1.69 -21.74
C THR A 80 -15.55 0.55 -20.94
N ASN A 81 -14.27 0.28 -21.14
CA ASN A 81 -13.43 -0.66 -20.38
C ASN A 81 -14.01 -2.08 -20.18
N VAL A 82 -14.91 -2.54 -21.03
CA VAL A 82 -15.59 -3.85 -20.88
C VAL A 82 -14.71 -5.05 -21.20
N GLN A 83 -13.60 -4.82 -21.91
CA GLN A 83 -12.66 -5.87 -22.33
C GLN A 83 -11.41 -5.86 -21.43
N PRO A 84 -10.84 -7.04 -21.11
CA PRO A 84 -9.60 -7.13 -20.35
C PRO A 84 -8.43 -6.38 -20.99
N GLU A 85 -8.36 -6.40 -22.33
CA GLU A 85 -7.31 -5.75 -23.11
C GLU A 85 -7.31 -4.22 -22.93
N ALA A 86 -8.50 -3.62 -22.79
CA ALA A 86 -8.63 -2.18 -22.52
C ALA A 86 -8.24 -1.82 -21.08
N ARG A 87 -8.42 -2.73 -20.11
CA ARG A 87 -8.10 -2.51 -18.69
C ARG A 87 -6.64 -2.81 -18.37
N LYS A 88 -6.02 -3.74 -19.10
CA LYS A 88 -4.63 -4.16 -18.84
C LYS A 88 -3.65 -2.98 -18.76
N PRO A 89 -3.59 -2.03 -19.72
CA PRO A 89 -2.68 -0.89 -19.65
C PRO A 89 -2.92 -0.01 -18.40
N LEU A 90 -4.17 0.11 -17.94
CA LEU A 90 -4.53 0.88 -16.76
C LEU A 90 -4.05 0.19 -15.46
N VAL A 91 -4.21 -1.13 -15.40
CA VAL A 91 -3.70 -1.93 -14.26
C VAL A 91 -2.16 -1.91 -14.24
N ASP A 92 -1.52 -2.03 -15.39
CA ASP A 92 -0.06 -1.95 -15.50
C ASP A 92 0.45 -0.56 -15.08
N LEU A 93 -0.27 0.50 -15.45
CA LEU A 93 0.02 1.87 -15.02
C LEU A 93 -0.12 2.02 -13.50
N ALA A 94 -1.19 1.49 -12.90
CA ALA A 94 -1.38 1.50 -11.45
C ALA A 94 -0.23 0.77 -10.73
N ARG A 95 0.22 -0.37 -11.25
CA ARG A 95 1.37 -1.12 -10.73
C ARG A 95 2.67 -0.34 -10.83
N GLN A 96 2.91 0.33 -11.96
CA GLN A 96 4.10 1.16 -12.18
C GLN A 96 4.24 2.25 -11.11
N PHE A 97 3.13 2.84 -10.70
CA PHE A 97 3.11 3.88 -9.68
C PHE A 97 2.75 3.37 -8.27
N HIS A 98 2.75 2.05 -8.05
CA HIS A 98 2.43 1.44 -6.75
C HIS A 98 1.08 1.90 -6.16
N VAL A 99 0.10 2.10 -7.02
CA VAL A 99 -1.25 2.56 -6.68
C VAL A 99 -2.24 1.40 -6.84
N LEU A 100 -3.25 1.35 -5.98
CA LEU A 100 -4.24 0.29 -6.03
C LEU A 100 -5.29 0.58 -7.12
N PRO A 101 -5.48 -0.32 -8.12
CA PRO A 101 -6.54 -0.18 -9.08
C PRO A 101 -7.89 -0.59 -8.47
N VAL A 102 -8.90 0.26 -8.71
CA VAL A 102 -10.29 0.07 -8.27
C VAL A 102 -11.17 -0.08 -9.50
N ALA A 103 -12.04 -1.08 -9.54
CA ALA A 103 -13.06 -1.24 -10.56
C ALA A 103 -14.44 -0.81 -10.00
N ILE A 104 -15.10 0.12 -10.68
CA ILE A 104 -16.52 0.42 -10.44
C ILE A 104 -17.28 0.04 -11.69
N VAL A 105 -18.06 -1.01 -11.60
CA VAL A 105 -18.78 -1.63 -12.71
C VAL A 105 -20.25 -1.20 -12.67
N LEU A 106 -20.73 -0.63 -13.79
CA LEU A 106 -22.14 -0.31 -13.98
C LEU A 106 -22.74 -1.33 -14.95
N GLU A 107 -23.31 -2.41 -14.38
CA GLU A 107 -23.95 -3.51 -15.14
C GLU A 107 -25.47 -3.33 -15.18
N LEU A 108 -25.96 -2.39 -16.00
CA LEU A 108 -27.38 -2.14 -16.13
C LEU A 108 -28.05 -3.04 -17.20
N PRO A 109 -29.39 -3.25 -17.13
CA PRO A 109 -30.16 -3.95 -18.14
C PRO A 109 -29.95 -3.36 -19.55
N GLU A 110 -29.86 -4.23 -20.55
CA GLU A 110 -29.62 -3.85 -21.95
C GLU A 110 -30.60 -2.79 -22.46
N ARG A 111 -31.89 -3.01 -22.19
CA ARG A 111 -32.97 -2.09 -22.60
C ARG A 111 -32.71 -0.66 -22.11
N LEU A 112 -32.37 -0.51 -20.84
CA LEU A 112 -32.12 0.79 -20.22
C LEU A 112 -30.90 1.48 -20.86
N CYS A 113 -29.83 0.72 -21.11
CA CYS A 113 -28.63 1.25 -21.77
C CYS A 113 -28.93 1.69 -23.21
N GLN A 114 -29.77 0.92 -23.95
CA GLN A 114 -30.20 1.26 -25.31
C GLN A 114 -31.07 2.50 -25.32
N ASP A 115 -32.07 2.61 -24.44
CA ASP A 115 -32.95 3.76 -24.33
C ASP A 115 -32.12 5.03 -24.05
N ARG A 116 -31.28 5.01 -23.05
CA ARG A 116 -30.38 6.13 -22.72
C ARG A 116 -29.39 6.49 -23.84
N ASN A 117 -28.91 5.50 -24.60
CA ASN A 117 -28.03 5.72 -25.74
C ASN A 117 -28.79 6.38 -26.91
N ARG A 118 -30.07 6.04 -27.14
CA ARG A 118 -30.92 6.65 -28.17
C ARG A 118 -31.26 8.11 -27.84
N ASP A 119 -31.46 8.41 -26.56
CA ASP A 119 -31.82 9.76 -26.11
C ASP A 119 -30.63 10.75 -26.15
N ARG A 120 -29.41 10.27 -26.41
CA ARG A 120 -28.24 11.13 -26.59
C ARG A 120 -28.29 11.85 -27.94
N GLN A 121 -28.16 13.19 -27.87
CA GLN A 121 -28.15 14.02 -29.09
C GLN A 121 -26.81 13.98 -29.81
N GLU A 122 -25.71 13.84 -29.07
CA GLU A 122 -24.36 14.05 -29.58
C GLU A 122 -23.69 12.76 -30.07
N ARG A 123 -24.11 11.59 -29.58
CA ARG A 123 -23.46 10.32 -29.92
C ARG A 123 -24.41 9.14 -29.73
N GLN A 124 -24.75 8.50 -30.83
CA GLN A 124 -25.62 7.31 -30.82
C GLN A 124 -24.88 6.12 -31.42
N PHE A 125 -24.89 5.00 -30.68
CA PHE A 125 -24.40 3.73 -31.16
C PHE A 125 -25.61 2.86 -31.58
N GLY A 126 -25.41 2.03 -32.63
CA GLY A 126 -26.40 1.02 -32.95
C GLY A 126 -26.66 0.05 -31.79
N PRO A 127 -27.88 -0.50 -31.64
CA PRO A 127 -28.25 -1.41 -30.57
C PRO A 127 -27.30 -2.63 -30.44
N HIS A 128 -26.73 -3.08 -31.53
CA HIS A 128 -25.79 -4.19 -31.60
C HIS A 128 -24.49 -3.90 -30.82
N VAL A 129 -24.02 -2.62 -30.84
CA VAL A 129 -22.80 -2.20 -30.09
C VAL A 129 -23.02 -2.33 -28.58
N VAL A 130 -24.14 -1.82 -28.06
CA VAL A 130 -24.50 -1.91 -26.63
C VAL A 130 -24.62 -3.36 -26.20
N ARG A 131 -25.29 -4.21 -27.03
CA ARG A 131 -25.41 -5.64 -26.78
C ARG A 131 -24.05 -6.34 -26.73
N GLN A 132 -23.18 -6.04 -27.67
CA GLN A 132 -21.83 -6.60 -27.73
C GLN A 132 -21.01 -6.20 -26.47
N GLN A 133 -21.07 -4.93 -26.09
CA GLN A 133 -20.38 -4.42 -24.89
C GLN A 133 -20.87 -5.11 -23.60
N LEU A 134 -22.19 -5.32 -23.46
CA LEU A 134 -22.76 -6.07 -22.34
C LEU A 134 -22.32 -7.53 -22.32
N SER A 135 -22.31 -8.18 -23.49
CA SER A 135 -21.83 -9.57 -23.60
C SER A 135 -20.36 -9.69 -23.19
N GLN A 136 -19.52 -8.75 -23.62
CA GLN A 136 -18.10 -8.69 -23.24
C GLN A 136 -17.91 -8.43 -21.73
N LEU A 137 -18.68 -7.51 -21.16
CA LEU A 137 -18.66 -7.23 -19.72
C LEU A 137 -18.98 -8.49 -18.91
N ARG A 138 -20.11 -9.15 -19.20
CA ARG A 138 -20.55 -10.36 -18.48
C ARG A 138 -19.53 -11.51 -18.56
N LYS A 139 -18.83 -11.64 -19.66
CA LYS A 139 -17.77 -12.64 -19.81
C LYS A 139 -16.52 -12.31 -18.99
N SER A 140 -16.19 -11.03 -18.84
CA SER A 140 -14.93 -10.57 -18.23
C SER A 140 -15.02 -10.18 -16.76
N ILE A 141 -16.21 -9.81 -16.24
CA ILE A 141 -16.40 -9.26 -14.89
C ILE A 141 -15.86 -10.18 -13.79
N ARG A 142 -16.03 -11.50 -13.93
CA ARG A 142 -15.52 -12.48 -12.95
C ARG A 142 -14.00 -12.58 -12.93
N GLY A 143 -13.32 -12.04 -13.94
CA GLY A 143 -11.86 -12.02 -14.07
C GLY A 143 -11.16 -10.84 -13.42
N LEU A 144 -11.88 -9.79 -13.01
CA LEU A 144 -11.31 -8.52 -12.54
C LEU A 144 -10.28 -8.68 -11.42
N GLY A 145 -10.54 -9.55 -10.44
CA GLY A 145 -9.59 -9.82 -9.36
C GLY A 145 -8.27 -10.43 -9.87
N ARG A 146 -8.33 -11.32 -10.88
CA ARG A 146 -7.14 -11.92 -11.52
C ARG A 146 -6.40 -10.93 -12.41
N GLU A 147 -7.07 -9.93 -12.97
CA GLU A 147 -6.45 -8.84 -13.71
C GLU A 147 -5.62 -7.93 -12.78
N GLY A 148 -5.95 -7.89 -11.48
CA GLY A 148 -5.21 -7.15 -10.47
C GLY A 148 -6.01 -6.07 -9.74
N PHE A 149 -7.32 -5.95 -10.01
CA PHE A 149 -8.18 -5.06 -9.23
C PHE A 149 -8.34 -5.58 -7.80
N ARG A 150 -8.06 -4.71 -6.83
CA ARG A 150 -8.15 -5.05 -5.40
C ARG A 150 -9.51 -4.70 -4.80
N HIS A 151 -10.12 -3.62 -5.29
CA HIS A 151 -11.45 -3.18 -4.90
C HIS A 151 -12.35 -3.27 -6.12
N ILE A 152 -13.44 -4.02 -6.01
CA ILE A 152 -14.38 -4.27 -7.11
C ILE A 152 -15.79 -3.99 -6.59
N HIS A 153 -16.42 -2.97 -7.16
CA HIS A 153 -17.79 -2.59 -6.84
C HIS A 153 -18.64 -2.79 -8.07
N VAL A 154 -19.75 -3.53 -7.94
CA VAL A 154 -20.69 -3.80 -9.03
C VAL A 154 -22.03 -3.18 -8.66
N LEU A 155 -22.53 -2.30 -9.53
CA LEU A 155 -23.82 -1.64 -9.42
C LEU A 155 -24.70 -2.14 -10.55
N SER A 156 -25.79 -2.81 -10.21
CA SER A 156 -26.63 -3.58 -11.16
C SER A 156 -27.99 -2.93 -11.42
N SER A 157 -28.32 -1.87 -10.70
CA SER A 157 -29.60 -1.16 -10.88
C SER A 157 -29.43 0.37 -10.84
N PRO A 158 -30.38 1.13 -11.42
CA PRO A 158 -30.40 2.60 -11.29
C PRO A 158 -30.48 3.08 -9.84
N GLU A 159 -31.21 2.34 -8.99
CA GLU A 159 -31.41 2.65 -7.58
C GLU A 159 -30.08 2.50 -6.82
N GLU A 160 -29.31 1.42 -7.09
CA GLU A 160 -27.96 1.24 -6.52
C GLU A 160 -27.03 2.36 -6.94
N ILE A 161 -27.04 2.78 -8.22
CA ILE A 161 -26.22 3.86 -8.72
C ILE A 161 -26.61 5.21 -8.06
N ALA A 162 -27.90 5.47 -7.92
CA ALA A 162 -28.41 6.70 -7.30
C ALA A 162 -28.11 6.76 -5.80
N ALA A 163 -28.14 5.62 -5.11
CA ALA A 163 -27.87 5.48 -3.68
C ALA A 163 -26.37 5.32 -3.35
N ALA A 164 -25.51 5.23 -4.36
CA ALA A 164 -24.08 5.05 -4.14
C ALA A 164 -23.44 6.32 -3.54
N THR A 165 -22.54 6.11 -2.60
CA THR A 165 -21.68 7.15 -2.05
C THR A 165 -20.24 6.65 -2.09
N ILE A 166 -19.28 7.55 -2.35
CA ILE A 166 -17.85 7.21 -2.35
C ILE A 166 -17.23 7.63 -1.03
N GLU A 167 -16.68 6.66 -0.31
CA GLU A 167 -15.87 6.89 0.88
C GLU A 167 -14.40 6.66 0.54
N ARG A 168 -13.56 7.69 0.74
CA ARG A 168 -12.12 7.62 0.51
C ARG A 168 -11.44 7.31 1.82
N GLN A 169 -10.72 6.20 1.87
CA GLN A 169 -9.99 5.78 3.06
C GLN A 169 -8.49 5.94 2.84
N PRO A 170 -7.77 6.50 3.83
CA PRO A 170 -6.33 6.48 3.83
C PRO A 170 -5.81 5.05 3.71
N LEU A 171 -4.68 4.85 3.07
CA LEU A 171 -3.99 3.57 3.16
C LEU A 171 -3.53 3.35 4.60
N TRP A 172 -3.45 2.09 5.02
CA TRP A 172 -3.06 1.71 6.39
C TRP A 172 -1.68 2.25 6.82
N ASN A 173 -0.81 2.56 5.86
CA ASN A 173 0.50 3.19 6.09
C ASN A 173 0.43 4.72 6.18
N ASN A 174 -0.70 5.33 5.82
CA ASN A 174 -0.89 6.77 5.91
C ASN A 174 -1.43 7.16 7.30
N ARG A 175 -0.50 7.43 8.21
CA ARG A 175 -0.75 7.87 9.58
C ARG A 175 -0.34 9.33 9.80
N ARG A 176 -0.52 10.19 8.80
CA ARG A 176 -0.13 11.60 8.82
C ARG A 176 -0.77 12.39 9.96
N PHE A 177 -1.89 11.93 10.46
CA PHE A 177 -2.59 12.51 11.62
C PHE A 177 -1.93 12.17 12.97
N ASP A 178 -1.00 11.22 13.03
CA ASP A 178 -0.20 10.94 14.22
C ASP A 178 0.99 11.91 14.23
N HIS A 179 0.96 12.86 15.17
CA HIS A 179 1.93 13.98 15.20
C HIS A 179 3.05 13.80 16.26
N GLY A 180 3.04 12.73 17.00
CA GLY A 180 4.05 12.49 18.03
C GLY A 180 3.81 13.26 19.35
N PRO A 181 4.80 13.36 20.20
CA PRO A 181 6.21 12.95 20.01
C PRO A 181 6.38 11.45 19.85
N PHE A 182 7.41 11.05 19.08
CA PHE A 182 7.74 9.64 18.79
C PHE A 182 9.13 9.28 19.32
N ASP A 183 9.30 8.05 19.80
CA ASP A 183 10.58 7.43 20.11
C ASP A 183 10.83 6.28 19.12
N PHE A 184 11.83 6.43 18.24
CA PHE A 184 12.13 5.42 17.24
C PHE A 184 13.12 4.41 17.81
N ILE A 185 12.72 3.12 17.80
CA ILE A 185 13.49 2.00 18.31
C ILE A 185 13.91 1.13 17.13
N GLY A 186 15.22 0.95 16.95
CA GLY A 186 15.81 0.13 15.90
C GLY A 186 15.66 -1.36 16.16
N ASP A 187 16.57 -2.15 15.55
CA ASP A 187 16.59 -3.62 15.67
C ASP A 187 16.75 -4.04 17.12
N VAL A 188 15.81 -4.82 17.63
CA VAL A 188 15.79 -5.30 19.02
C VAL A 188 16.41 -6.68 19.16
N HIS A 189 16.18 -7.54 18.17
CA HIS A 189 16.78 -8.88 18.10
C HIS A 189 16.71 -9.70 19.40
N GLY A 190 15.55 -9.78 20.04
CA GLY A 190 15.36 -10.59 21.23
C GLY A 190 16.09 -10.09 22.50
N CYS A 191 16.57 -8.84 22.51
CA CYS A 191 17.24 -8.21 23.65
C CYS A 191 16.18 -7.51 24.55
N ALA A 192 15.36 -8.31 25.24
CA ALA A 192 14.25 -7.78 26.03
C ALA A 192 14.71 -7.00 27.26
N ASP A 193 15.82 -7.36 27.91
CA ASP A 193 16.33 -6.63 29.07
C ASP A 193 16.74 -5.21 28.68
N GLU A 194 17.49 -5.06 27.58
CA GLU A 194 17.92 -3.78 27.06
C GLU A 194 16.75 -2.95 26.50
N LEU A 195 15.73 -3.63 25.96
CA LEU A 195 14.50 -2.95 25.55
C LEU A 195 13.73 -2.39 26.74
N GLU A 196 13.58 -3.16 27.81
CA GLU A 196 12.92 -2.72 29.04
C GLU A 196 13.66 -1.55 29.69
N GLU A 197 15.00 -1.60 29.75
CA GLU A 197 15.85 -0.51 30.26
C GLU A 197 15.68 0.75 29.38
N LEU A 198 15.77 0.62 28.05
CA LEU A 198 15.57 1.72 27.12
C LEU A 198 14.19 2.37 27.27
N LEU A 199 13.13 1.56 27.39
CA LEU A 199 11.78 2.07 27.58
C LEU A 199 11.66 2.85 28.88
N ALA A 200 12.25 2.34 29.98
CA ALA A 200 12.28 3.04 31.27
C ALA A 200 13.06 4.37 31.19
N ASP A 201 14.22 4.39 30.53
CA ASP A 201 15.04 5.58 30.33
C ASP A 201 14.33 6.64 29.48
N LEU A 202 13.51 6.21 28.53
CA LEU A 202 12.67 7.09 27.71
C LEU A 202 11.42 7.60 28.45
N GLY A 203 11.18 7.13 29.69
CA GLY A 203 10.07 7.55 30.53
C GLY A 203 8.79 6.72 30.40
N TYR A 204 8.84 5.58 29.70
CA TYR A 204 7.71 4.65 29.67
C TYR A 204 7.62 3.91 31.01
N GLY A 205 6.41 3.75 31.51
CA GLY A 205 6.12 2.94 32.71
C GLY A 205 5.30 1.71 32.36
N ARG A 206 5.48 0.64 33.12
CA ARG A 206 4.66 -0.56 32.98
C ARG A 206 3.37 -0.37 33.77
N THR A 207 2.23 -0.39 33.09
CA THR A 207 0.91 -0.22 33.69
C THR A 207 0.41 -1.50 34.36
N GLU A 208 -0.70 -1.46 35.12
CA GLU A 208 -1.25 -2.61 35.84
C GLU A 208 -1.59 -3.80 34.92
N ASP A 209 -1.97 -3.52 33.67
CA ASP A 209 -2.19 -4.52 32.62
C ASP A 209 -0.89 -5.08 32.03
N GLY A 210 0.27 -4.65 32.52
CA GLY A 210 1.60 -5.10 32.11
C GLY A 210 2.11 -4.46 30.83
N VAL A 211 1.41 -3.49 30.25
CA VAL A 211 1.78 -2.81 29.01
C VAL A 211 2.68 -1.59 29.28
N TRP A 212 3.70 -1.40 28.47
CA TRP A 212 4.52 -0.20 28.54
C TRP A 212 3.82 1.00 27.89
N ARG A 213 3.66 2.11 28.62
CA ARG A 213 3.05 3.36 28.16
C ARG A 213 3.82 4.56 28.66
N HIS A 214 3.91 5.59 27.84
CA HIS A 214 4.46 6.88 28.29
C HIS A 214 3.34 7.73 28.91
N PRO A 215 3.55 8.34 30.10
CA PRO A 215 2.51 9.13 30.78
C PRO A 215 2.02 10.33 29.96
N ASP A 216 2.90 10.95 29.15
CA ASP A 216 2.58 12.08 28.29
C ASP A 216 2.07 11.65 26.90
N GLY A 217 1.75 10.39 26.69
CA GLY A 217 1.20 9.89 25.45
C GLY A 217 2.19 9.80 24.28
N ARG A 218 3.50 9.83 24.56
CA ARG A 218 4.52 9.53 23.52
C ARG A 218 4.33 8.12 23.00
N LYS A 219 4.63 7.92 21.72
CA LYS A 219 4.52 6.60 21.06
C LYS A 219 5.88 6.07 20.69
N ALA A 220 6.14 4.82 21.04
CA ALA A 220 7.26 4.07 20.50
C ALA A 220 6.98 3.66 19.06
N VAL A 221 7.99 3.69 18.19
CA VAL A 221 7.89 3.23 16.82
C VAL A 221 9.03 2.26 16.54
N PHE A 222 8.70 0.97 16.55
CA PHE A 222 9.65 -0.10 16.25
C PHE A 222 9.87 -0.24 14.74
N VAL A 223 11.14 -0.31 14.34
CA VAL A 223 11.50 -0.35 12.91
C VAL A 223 11.58 -1.79 12.37
N GLY A 224 11.32 -2.78 13.21
CA GLY A 224 11.36 -4.21 12.88
C GLY A 224 12.57 -4.92 13.44
N ASP A 225 12.81 -6.16 12.97
CA ASP A 225 13.85 -7.08 13.46
C ASP A 225 13.76 -7.30 14.98
N LEU A 226 12.59 -7.75 15.40
CA LEU A 226 12.29 -8.04 16.81
C LEU A 226 12.91 -9.35 17.27
N VAL A 227 13.10 -10.29 16.34
CA VAL A 227 13.46 -11.70 16.59
C VAL A 227 14.90 -12.02 16.21
N ASP A 228 15.31 -13.22 16.55
CA ASP A 228 16.64 -13.79 16.35
C ASP A 228 17.74 -13.21 17.27
N ARG A 229 18.88 -13.88 17.34
CA ARG A 229 20.12 -13.48 18.03
C ARG A 229 20.08 -13.42 19.55
N GLY A 230 19.26 -12.56 20.13
CA GLY A 230 19.24 -12.29 21.57
C GLY A 230 18.66 -13.43 22.43
N PRO A 231 18.77 -13.32 23.75
CA PRO A 231 18.44 -14.40 24.69
C PRO A 231 16.96 -14.46 25.14
N ARG A 232 16.14 -13.42 24.84
CA ARG A 232 14.75 -13.30 25.31
C ARG A 232 13.81 -12.87 24.19
N ILE A 233 13.76 -13.68 23.11
CA ILE A 233 13.01 -13.36 21.88
C ILE A 233 11.50 -13.35 22.13
N VAL A 234 10.99 -14.34 22.85
CA VAL A 234 9.57 -14.46 23.18
C VAL A 234 9.09 -13.29 24.04
N ASP A 235 9.91 -12.84 24.99
CA ASP A 235 9.57 -11.68 25.84
C ASP A 235 9.54 -10.38 25.01
N THR A 236 10.51 -10.19 24.12
CA THR A 236 10.49 -9.06 23.16
C THR A 236 9.21 -9.05 22.33
N LEU A 237 8.82 -10.19 21.77
CA LEU A 237 7.56 -10.30 21.02
C LEU A 237 6.34 -9.96 21.89
N LYS A 238 6.28 -10.48 23.13
CA LYS A 238 5.18 -10.19 24.07
C LYS A 238 5.08 -8.70 24.40
N ILE A 239 6.22 -8.05 24.65
CA ILE A 239 6.28 -6.59 24.94
C ILE A 239 5.76 -5.80 23.74
N VAL A 240 6.35 -5.98 22.56
CA VAL A 240 6.00 -5.18 21.38
C VAL A 240 4.58 -5.45 20.93
N MET A 241 4.13 -6.70 20.89
CA MET A 241 2.75 -7.07 20.53
C MET A 241 1.74 -6.44 21.50
N ALA A 242 2.04 -6.40 22.81
CA ALA A 242 1.17 -5.76 23.81
C ALA A 242 1.11 -4.24 23.58
N MET A 243 2.24 -3.58 23.38
CA MET A 243 2.31 -2.14 23.10
C MET A 243 1.56 -1.75 21.82
N VAL A 244 1.71 -2.52 20.75
CA VAL A 244 1.02 -2.26 19.47
C VAL A 244 -0.50 -2.45 19.61
N ARG A 245 -0.95 -3.52 20.27
CA ARG A 245 -2.38 -3.75 20.55
C ARG A 245 -3.00 -2.65 21.41
N ALA A 246 -2.22 -2.10 22.32
CA ALA A 246 -2.64 -1.01 23.22
C ALA A 246 -2.46 0.38 22.61
N GLU A 247 -2.09 0.47 21.32
CA GLU A 247 -1.83 1.72 20.58
C GLU A 247 -0.78 2.65 21.20
N SER A 248 0.03 2.13 22.16
CA SER A 248 1.17 2.82 22.74
C SER A 248 2.42 2.73 21.85
N ALA A 249 2.40 1.87 20.84
CA ALA A 249 3.45 1.77 19.83
C ALA A 249 2.92 1.52 18.45
N LEU A 250 3.75 1.85 17.44
CA LEU A 250 3.68 1.37 16.07
C LEU A 250 4.83 0.40 15.83
N CYS A 251 4.67 -0.53 14.90
CA CYS A 251 5.72 -1.47 14.52
C CYS A 251 5.69 -1.70 13.01
N GLY A 252 6.82 -1.49 12.34
CA GLY A 252 7.07 -1.98 11.00
C GLY A 252 7.69 -3.39 11.04
N PRO A 253 7.57 -4.20 9.98
CA PRO A 253 8.23 -5.50 9.92
C PRO A 253 9.70 -5.35 9.53
N GLY A 254 10.56 -6.16 10.15
CA GLY A 254 11.91 -6.41 9.67
C GLY A 254 12.00 -7.67 8.80
N ASN A 255 13.13 -7.87 8.16
CA ASN A 255 13.34 -9.04 7.30
C ASN A 255 13.43 -10.34 8.13
N HIS A 256 13.94 -10.29 9.36
CA HIS A 256 13.98 -11.42 10.29
C HIS A 256 12.55 -11.81 10.72
N ASP A 257 11.71 -10.84 11.05
CA ASP A 257 10.32 -11.06 11.43
C ASP A 257 9.52 -11.74 10.30
N VAL A 258 9.65 -11.25 9.07
CA VAL A 258 8.98 -11.84 7.89
C VAL A 258 9.49 -13.25 7.60
N LYS A 259 10.78 -13.52 7.85
CA LYS A 259 11.37 -14.86 7.70
C LYS A 259 10.77 -15.84 8.72
N LEU A 260 10.64 -15.42 9.99
CA LEU A 260 9.97 -16.20 11.03
C LEU A 260 8.50 -16.46 10.66
N MET A 261 7.74 -15.45 10.29
CA MET A 261 6.34 -15.59 9.89
C MET A 261 6.17 -16.62 8.78
N ARG A 262 7.01 -16.55 7.73
CA ARG A 262 6.99 -17.54 6.64
C ARG A 262 7.24 -18.97 7.15
N LYS A 263 8.18 -19.14 8.10
CA LYS A 263 8.46 -20.45 8.73
C LYS A 263 7.25 -20.96 9.51
N LEU A 264 6.64 -20.11 10.33
CA LEU A 264 5.45 -20.45 11.13
C LEU A 264 4.24 -20.80 10.26
N ARG A 265 4.15 -20.20 9.05
CA ARG A 265 3.15 -20.52 8.01
C ARG A 265 3.49 -21.76 7.19
N GLY A 266 4.51 -22.53 7.57
CA GLY A 266 4.90 -23.80 6.90
C GLY A 266 5.67 -23.63 5.59
N LYS A 267 6.19 -22.41 5.30
CA LYS A 267 7.03 -22.19 4.13
C LYS A 267 8.45 -22.72 4.37
N GLN A 268 9.08 -23.21 3.30
CA GLN A 268 10.50 -23.53 3.32
C GLN A 268 11.31 -22.24 3.44
N VAL A 269 12.11 -22.11 4.51
CA VAL A 269 13.05 -21.01 4.72
C VAL A 269 14.38 -21.55 5.21
N GLN A 270 15.46 -20.92 4.81
CA GLN A 270 16.80 -21.28 5.29
C GLN A 270 16.93 -20.86 6.78
N ILE A 271 17.33 -21.80 7.63
CA ILE A 271 17.60 -21.52 9.05
C ILE A 271 19.01 -20.95 9.15
N SER A 272 19.10 -19.64 9.38
CA SER A 272 20.35 -18.89 9.46
C SER A 272 20.14 -17.60 10.25
N HIS A 273 21.21 -16.95 10.66
CA HIS A 273 21.21 -15.63 11.32
C HIS A 273 20.40 -15.56 12.64
N GLY A 274 20.41 -16.65 13.42
CA GLY A 274 19.76 -16.72 14.74
C GLY A 274 18.32 -17.24 14.73
N LEU A 275 17.74 -17.56 13.58
CA LEU A 275 16.36 -18.11 13.52
C LEU A 275 16.18 -19.40 14.35
N GLN A 276 17.21 -20.22 14.50
CA GLN A 276 17.13 -21.42 15.32
C GLN A 276 16.82 -21.07 16.78
N ASN A 277 17.48 -20.04 17.36
CA ASN A 277 17.22 -19.60 18.72
C ASN A 277 15.75 -19.17 18.91
N THR A 278 15.21 -18.46 17.93
CA THR A 278 13.78 -18.07 17.92
C THR A 278 12.87 -19.29 17.95
N LEU A 279 13.16 -20.31 17.14
CA LEU A 279 12.36 -21.52 17.10
C LEU A 279 12.44 -22.31 18.39
N ASP A 280 13.62 -22.42 18.99
CA ASP A 280 13.88 -23.13 20.26
C ASP A 280 13.14 -22.46 21.44
N GLU A 281 13.06 -21.12 21.46
CA GLU A 281 12.25 -20.42 22.46
C GLU A 281 10.74 -20.61 22.22
N LEU A 282 10.30 -20.51 20.97
CA LEU A 282 8.90 -20.69 20.61
C LEU A 282 8.39 -22.10 20.91
N GLU A 283 9.22 -23.15 20.81
CA GLU A 283 8.81 -24.52 21.15
C GLU A 283 8.26 -24.66 22.58
N ARG A 284 8.61 -23.72 23.49
CA ARG A 284 8.13 -23.71 24.87
C ARG A 284 6.77 -22.98 25.02
N GLU A 285 6.32 -22.31 23.97
CA GLU A 285 5.07 -21.57 23.94
C GLU A 285 3.96 -22.40 23.25
N PRO A 286 2.69 -22.16 23.62
CA PRO A 286 1.58 -22.91 23.02
C PRO A 286 1.40 -22.55 21.52
N PRO A 287 0.84 -23.48 20.72
CA PRO A 287 0.62 -23.28 19.29
C PRO A 287 -0.22 -22.03 18.94
N GLU A 288 -1.07 -21.60 19.87
CA GLU A 288 -1.86 -20.36 19.75
C GLU A 288 -0.96 -19.12 19.71
N PHE A 289 0.12 -19.12 20.49
CA PHE A 289 1.10 -18.04 20.49
C PHE A 289 1.85 -17.99 19.15
N HIS A 290 2.26 -19.14 18.60
CA HIS A 290 2.89 -19.20 17.27
C HIS A 290 2.00 -18.62 16.18
N ARG A 291 0.68 -18.94 16.22
CA ARG A 291 -0.29 -18.35 15.30
C ARG A 291 -0.40 -16.84 15.51
N SER A 292 -0.49 -16.40 16.76
CA SER A 292 -0.63 -14.96 17.06
C SER A 292 0.60 -14.16 16.63
N VAL A 293 1.80 -14.73 16.74
CA VAL A 293 3.04 -14.11 16.22
C VAL A 293 3.01 -14.04 14.69
N ALA A 294 2.63 -15.13 14.02
CA ALA A 294 2.56 -15.15 12.57
C ALA A 294 1.53 -14.16 12.03
N ASP A 295 0.36 -14.07 12.67
CA ASP A 295 -0.70 -13.13 12.32
C ASP A 295 -0.24 -11.68 12.58
N PHE A 296 0.36 -11.41 13.72
CA PHE A 296 0.90 -10.10 14.07
C PHE A 296 1.90 -9.60 13.01
N VAL A 297 2.87 -10.41 12.62
CA VAL A 297 3.88 -10.01 11.62
C VAL A 297 3.27 -9.86 10.22
N ASP A 298 2.27 -10.67 9.88
CA ASP A 298 1.57 -10.59 8.59
C ASP A 298 0.78 -9.28 8.47
N ASP A 299 0.18 -8.82 9.58
CA ASP A 299 -0.61 -7.60 9.68
C ASP A 299 0.27 -6.32 9.73
N LEU A 300 1.58 -6.44 10.01
CA LEU A 300 2.48 -5.29 10.05
C LEU A 300 2.58 -4.57 8.71
N VAL A 301 2.46 -3.26 8.77
CA VAL A 301 2.49 -2.37 7.61
C VAL A 301 3.93 -2.15 7.16
N SER A 302 4.19 -2.17 5.86
CA SER A 302 5.55 -2.06 5.31
C SER A 302 6.32 -0.81 5.74
N HIS A 303 5.62 0.30 5.94
CA HIS A 303 6.18 1.58 6.36
C HIS A 303 5.06 2.49 6.86
N TYR A 304 5.41 3.52 7.61
CA TYR A 304 4.47 4.55 8.07
C TYR A 304 4.87 5.92 7.55
N VAL A 305 3.86 6.72 7.20
CA VAL A 305 4.00 8.15 6.91
C VAL A 305 3.29 8.90 8.02
N LEU A 306 4.05 9.63 8.84
CA LEU A 306 3.64 10.30 10.08
C LEU A 306 3.81 11.81 9.98
N ASP A 307 3.26 12.56 10.93
CA ASP A 307 3.42 14.01 11.15
C ASP A 307 3.26 14.82 9.85
N ASP A 308 2.05 14.85 9.29
CA ASP A 308 1.74 15.53 8.03
C ASP A 308 2.62 15.11 6.83
N GLY A 309 3.25 13.95 6.93
CA GLY A 309 4.18 13.44 5.92
C GLY A 309 5.63 13.91 6.11
N LYS A 310 5.95 14.50 7.26
CA LYS A 310 7.32 14.94 7.57
C LYS A 310 8.23 13.80 8.01
N VAL A 311 7.66 12.68 8.46
CA VAL A 311 8.40 11.51 8.93
C VAL A 311 7.94 10.26 8.18
N VAL A 312 8.91 9.49 7.68
CA VAL A 312 8.67 8.18 7.07
C VAL A 312 9.50 7.14 7.80
N VAL A 313 8.86 6.05 8.20
CA VAL A 313 9.49 4.96 8.96
C VAL A 313 9.42 3.68 8.14
N ALA A 314 10.56 3.06 7.89
CA ALA A 314 10.67 1.77 7.20
C ALA A 314 11.96 1.07 7.61
N HIS A 315 11.97 -0.27 7.67
CA HIS A 315 13.12 -1.06 8.13
C HIS A 315 14.39 -0.83 7.28
N ALA A 316 14.29 -0.96 5.95
CA ALA A 316 15.44 -0.74 5.04
C ALA A 316 15.43 0.62 4.34
N GLY A 317 14.48 1.50 4.71
CA GLY A 317 14.27 2.80 4.12
C GLY A 317 13.15 2.84 3.08
N MET A 318 12.93 4.03 2.49
CA MET A 318 11.83 4.23 1.54
C MET A 318 12.16 5.34 0.54
N ARG A 319 12.12 5.03 -0.75
CA ARG A 319 12.23 6.04 -1.82
C ARG A 319 11.05 6.99 -1.79
N GLU A 320 11.27 8.25 -2.17
CA GLU A 320 10.23 9.30 -2.14
C GLU A 320 8.99 8.91 -2.95
N GLU A 321 9.18 8.33 -4.13
CA GLU A 321 8.09 7.89 -5.02
C GLU A 321 7.28 6.69 -4.49
N MET A 322 7.77 5.99 -3.45
CA MET A 322 7.10 4.85 -2.83
C MET A 322 6.40 5.21 -1.52
N GLN A 323 6.68 6.38 -0.94
CA GLN A 323 6.13 6.82 0.34
C GLN A 323 4.61 6.92 0.30
N GLY A 324 3.93 6.29 1.26
CA GLY A 324 2.47 6.28 1.35
C GLY A 324 1.78 5.45 0.25
N ARG A 325 2.51 4.60 -0.46
CA ARG A 325 1.97 3.72 -1.50
C ARG A 325 1.91 2.27 -1.04
N GLY A 326 1.14 1.44 -1.74
CA GLY A 326 0.92 0.03 -1.35
C GLY A 326 1.11 -0.91 -2.53
N SER A 327 2.18 -1.71 -2.50
CA SER A 327 2.40 -2.82 -3.44
C SER A 327 3.41 -3.81 -2.86
N GLY A 328 3.53 -5.00 -3.47
CA GLY A 328 4.59 -5.95 -3.10
C GLY A 328 5.98 -5.33 -3.24
N ALA A 329 6.24 -4.60 -4.32
CA ALA A 329 7.53 -3.95 -4.55
C ALA A 329 7.86 -2.88 -3.48
N VAL A 330 6.86 -2.13 -3.00
CA VAL A 330 7.03 -1.18 -1.88
C VAL A 330 7.36 -1.93 -0.60
N ARG A 331 6.67 -3.06 -0.32
CA ARG A 331 6.96 -3.90 0.85
C ARG A 331 8.36 -4.50 0.78
N ASP A 332 8.75 -5.02 -0.37
CA ASP A 332 10.08 -5.60 -0.56
C ASP A 332 11.17 -4.53 -0.39
N PHE A 333 10.98 -3.33 -0.95
CA PHE A 333 11.92 -2.24 -0.75
C PHE A 333 12.01 -1.83 0.73
N ALA A 334 10.89 -1.71 1.43
CA ALA A 334 10.85 -1.38 2.85
C ALA A 334 11.60 -2.38 3.73
N LEU A 335 11.58 -3.67 3.36
CA LEU A 335 12.21 -4.77 4.10
C LEU A 335 13.68 -4.99 3.76
N PHE A 336 14.05 -4.84 2.49
CA PHE A 336 15.36 -5.27 2.00
C PHE A 336 16.19 -4.13 1.40
N GLY A 337 15.59 -2.97 1.14
CA GLY A 337 16.20 -1.92 0.36
C GLY A 337 16.35 -2.34 -1.11
N GLU A 338 17.21 -1.65 -1.84
CA GLU A 338 17.58 -2.00 -3.19
C GLU A 338 18.92 -2.73 -3.20
N THR A 339 18.96 -3.87 -3.86
CA THR A 339 20.17 -4.68 -4.01
C THR A 339 20.71 -4.58 -5.44
N THR A 340 22.03 -4.65 -5.60
CA THR A 340 22.69 -4.68 -6.91
C THR A 340 22.50 -6.02 -7.63
N GLY A 341 22.02 -7.04 -6.92
CA GLY A 341 21.99 -8.44 -7.37
C GLY A 341 23.32 -9.17 -7.13
N GLU A 342 24.34 -8.48 -6.65
CA GLU A 342 25.63 -9.06 -6.28
C GLU A 342 25.66 -9.42 -4.81
N THR A 343 26.58 -10.32 -4.44
CA THR A 343 26.90 -10.65 -3.05
C THR A 343 28.32 -10.22 -2.74
N ASP A 344 28.53 -9.72 -1.52
CA ASP A 344 29.85 -9.36 -1.03
C ASP A 344 30.68 -10.61 -0.67
N GLU A 345 31.92 -10.39 -0.21
CA GLU A 345 32.85 -11.46 0.21
C GLU A 345 32.32 -12.32 1.38
N PHE A 346 31.32 -11.86 2.10
CA PHE A 346 30.64 -12.56 3.19
C PHE A 346 29.35 -13.26 2.74
N GLY A 347 29.02 -13.20 1.44
CA GLY A 347 27.79 -13.77 0.88
C GLY A 347 26.53 -12.95 1.17
N LEU A 348 26.66 -11.68 1.60
CA LEU A 348 25.54 -10.78 1.83
C LEU A 348 25.21 -9.98 0.56
N PRO A 349 23.91 -9.70 0.29
CA PRO A 349 23.52 -8.89 -0.85
C PRO A 349 24.12 -7.48 -0.78
N VAL A 350 24.81 -7.07 -1.84
CA VAL A 350 25.30 -5.70 -1.98
C VAL A 350 24.10 -4.78 -2.22
N ARG A 351 23.99 -3.72 -1.40
CA ARG A 351 22.87 -2.78 -1.46
C ARG A 351 23.30 -1.48 -2.11
N TYR A 352 22.42 -0.92 -2.94
CA TYR A 352 22.58 0.47 -3.41
C TYR A 352 22.47 1.45 -2.24
N ASN A 353 23.30 2.47 -2.25
CA ASN A 353 23.21 3.56 -1.29
C ASN A 353 22.12 4.56 -1.72
N TRP A 354 20.86 4.10 -1.75
CA TRP A 354 19.69 4.92 -2.11
C TRP A 354 19.59 6.19 -1.25
N ALA A 355 20.06 6.14 0.00
CA ALA A 355 20.01 7.27 0.93
C ALA A 355 20.87 8.45 0.43
N ALA A 356 21.95 8.21 -0.30
CA ALA A 356 22.77 9.27 -0.89
C ALA A 356 22.04 10.02 -2.02
N GLU A 357 21.10 9.36 -2.68
CA GLU A 357 20.28 9.92 -3.76
C GLU A 357 18.98 10.54 -3.26
N TYR A 358 18.61 10.27 -1.99
CA TYR A 358 17.38 10.78 -1.42
C TYR A 358 17.37 12.32 -1.39
N ARG A 359 16.33 12.93 -1.97
CA ARG A 359 16.11 14.37 -2.04
C ARG A 359 14.78 14.79 -1.40
N GLY A 360 14.05 13.82 -0.82
CA GLY A 360 12.78 14.05 -0.16
C GLY A 360 12.88 14.99 1.04
N LYS A 361 11.77 15.62 1.38
CA LYS A 361 11.67 16.54 2.53
C LYS A 361 11.40 15.82 3.85
N ALA A 362 10.93 14.57 3.79
CA ALA A 362 10.63 13.79 4.98
C ALA A 362 11.91 13.28 5.64
N SER A 363 11.96 13.30 6.98
CA SER A 363 12.97 12.58 7.75
C SER A 363 12.68 11.08 7.67
N THR A 364 13.68 10.27 7.37
CA THR A 364 13.51 8.80 7.27
C THR A 364 14.16 8.12 8.46
N ALA A 365 13.38 7.37 9.23
CA ALA A 365 13.90 6.52 10.31
C ALA A 365 14.23 5.13 9.75
N ILE A 366 15.49 4.72 9.87
CA ILE A 366 16.04 3.43 9.46
C ILE A 366 17.04 2.93 10.51
N PRO A 367 17.28 1.62 10.64
CA PRO A 367 18.31 1.09 11.52
C PRO A 367 19.72 1.61 11.17
N GLN A 368 20.53 1.82 12.19
CA GLN A 368 21.85 2.46 12.07
C GLN A 368 22.89 1.63 11.27
N SER A 369 22.70 0.31 11.16
CA SER A 369 23.57 -0.57 10.38
C SER A 369 23.66 -0.22 8.89
N GLN A 370 22.73 0.59 8.38
CA GLN A 370 22.66 1.02 6.98
C GLN A 370 23.07 2.49 6.75
N SER A 371 23.36 3.26 7.82
CA SER A 371 23.53 4.72 7.75
C SER A 371 24.99 5.20 7.80
N ARG A 372 25.98 4.41 7.37
CA ARG A 372 27.41 4.77 7.46
C ARG A 372 27.91 5.85 6.50
N THR A 373 27.05 6.61 5.87
CA THR A 373 27.48 7.79 5.08
C THR A 373 26.64 9.00 5.47
N GLY A 374 27.30 10.01 6.04
CA GLY A 374 26.68 11.26 6.46
C GLY A 374 25.99 11.98 5.31
N SER A 375 24.69 12.11 5.40
CA SER A 375 23.93 13.11 4.68
C SER A 375 23.23 14.01 5.70
N THR A 376 23.17 15.30 5.39
CA THR A 376 22.68 16.40 6.20
C THR A 376 21.16 16.39 6.43
N GLY A 377 20.58 15.24 6.65
CA GLY A 377 19.25 15.06 7.21
C GLY A 377 19.39 14.72 8.70
N ARG A 378 18.70 15.40 9.59
CA ARG A 378 18.71 15.11 11.02
C ARG A 378 18.34 13.63 11.24
N SER A 379 19.36 12.76 11.31
CA SER A 379 19.18 11.41 11.82
C SER A 379 19.04 11.52 13.33
N ILE A 380 17.87 11.18 13.85
CA ILE A 380 17.70 10.94 15.29
C ILE A 380 18.38 9.59 15.53
N SER A 381 19.60 9.63 16.07
CA SER A 381 20.37 8.46 16.44
C SER A 381 19.73 7.77 17.61
N THR A 382 19.12 6.61 17.40
CA THR A 382 18.88 5.66 18.48
C THR A 382 20.19 4.91 18.73
N ARG A 383 20.73 4.95 19.95
CA ARG A 383 21.82 4.07 20.37
C ARG A 383 21.28 2.64 20.29
N GLY A 384 21.85 1.84 19.37
CA GLY A 384 21.44 0.45 19.23
C GLY A 384 21.67 -0.33 20.50
N ALA A 385 20.65 -0.90 21.07
CA ALA A 385 20.75 -1.99 22.01
C ALA A 385 21.20 -3.23 21.22
N CYS A 386 22.36 -3.78 21.53
CA CYS A 386 23.04 -4.92 20.90
C CYS A 386 23.94 -4.64 19.68
N SER A 387 25.01 -3.90 19.91
CA SER A 387 26.24 -4.05 19.13
C SER A 387 27.39 -4.39 20.06
N ALA A 388 27.38 -5.58 20.61
CA ALA A 388 28.58 -6.20 21.20
C ALA A 388 28.33 -7.69 21.47
N VAL A 389 28.66 -8.55 20.52
CA VAL A 389 29.51 -9.73 20.81
C VAL A 389 30.16 -10.08 19.48
N GLY A 390 31.51 -10.02 19.47
CA GLY A 390 32.43 -10.19 18.38
C GLY A 390 32.42 -11.55 17.72
#